data_b7a251ebebe22640c756fb780f9a8fc9
#
_entry.id   b7a251ebebe22640c756fb780f9a8fc9
#
_cell.length_a   1.000
_cell.length_b   1.000
_cell.length_c   1.000
_cell.angle_alpha   90.00
_cell.angle_beta   90.00
_cell.angle_gamma   90.00
#
_symmetry.space_group_name_H-M   'P 1'
#
loop_
_entity.id
_entity.type
_entity.pdbx_description
1 polymer ?
#
loop_
_entity_poly.entity_id
_entity_poly.type
_entity_poly.pdbx_seq_one_letter_code
_entity_poly.pdbx_strand_id
1 'polypeptide(L)'
;MKIIYFASIKEFLGVSEEKIILKKSCTILELIEVLIKKDKKYKYVFSNLDKVKCAVNSSYVNYNTVVYNKDELAFFPPVTGG
;
A
#
# COMPACT_ATOMS: atom_id res chain seq x y z
N MET A 1 2.76 -10.04 6.47
CA MET A 1 1.65 -9.22 5.95
C MET A 1 1.55 -9.37 4.45
N LYS A 2 0.36 -9.36 3.92
CA LYS A 2 0.12 -9.43 2.49
C LYS A 2 -0.30 -8.05 1.99
N ILE A 3 0.34 -7.58 0.91
CA ILE A 3 -0.03 -6.32 0.26
C ILE A 3 -0.60 -6.65 -1.10
N ILE A 4 -1.76 -6.08 -1.42
CA ILE A 4 -2.44 -6.27 -2.70
C ILE A 4 -2.48 -4.94 -3.43
N TYR A 5 -2.16 -4.96 -4.73
CA TYR A 5 -2.19 -3.79 -5.59
C TYR A 5 -3.28 -3.95 -6.64
N PHE A 6 -4.04 -2.89 -6.89
CA PHE A 6 -5.16 -2.91 -7.84
C PHE A 6 -4.96 -1.92 -8.98
N ALA A 7 -5.61 -2.22 -10.09
CA ALA A 7 -5.75 -1.33 -11.25
C ALA A 7 -4.42 -0.75 -11.73
N SER A 8 -4.35 0.57 -11.95
CA SER A 8 -3.16 1.22 -12.48
C SER A 8 -1.91 1.03 -11.61
N ILE A 9 -2.09 0.90 -10.30
CA ILE A 9 -0.98 0.66 -9.38
C ILE A 9 -0.37 -0.72 -9.65
N LYS A 10 -1.21 -1.73 -9.77
CA LYS A 10 -0.78 -3.08 -10.14
C LYS A 10 -0.06 -3.10 -11.48
N GLU A 11 -0.61 -2.42 -12.48
CA GLU A 11 -0.01 -2.36 -13.80
C GLU A 11 1.36 -1.70 -13.77
N PHE A 12 1.49 -0.59 -13.05
CA PHE A 12 2.75 0.12 -12.95
C PHE A 12 3.82 -0.70 -12.21
N LEU A 13 3.46 -1.31 -11.08
CA LEU A 13 4.40 -2.09 -10.28
C LEU A 13 4.75 -3.44 -10.91
N GLY A 14 3.88 -3.96 -11.77
CA GLY A 14 4.11 -5.25 -12.41
C GLY A 14 3.82 -6.45 -11.52
N VAL A 15 3.23 -6.24 -10.36
CA VAL A 15 2.85 -7.31 -9.43
C VAL A 15 1.47 -7.04 -8.84
N SER A 16 0.71 -8.10 -8.59
CA SER A 16 -0.62 -7.98 -8.00
C SER A 16 -0.60 -8.06 -6.48
N GLU A 17 0.41 -8.71 -5.92
CA GLU A 17 0.54 -8.83 -4.47
C GLU A 17 1.98 -9.10 -4.07
N GLU A 18 2.28 -8.80 -2.81
CA GLU A 18 3.59 -9.07 -2.22
C GLU A 18 3.40 -9.51 -0.78
N LYS A 19 4.31 -10.33 -0.28
CA LYS A 19 4.36 -10.70 1.13
C LYS A 19 5.54 -9.99 1.77
N ILE A 20 5.27 -9.36 2.92
CA ILE A 20 6.28 -8.65 3.69
C ILE A 20 6.22 -9.14 5.13
N ILE A 21 7.37 -9.36 5.74
CA ILE A 21 7.47 -9.70 7.15
C ILE A 21 7.88 -8.45 7.90
N LEU A 22 7.00 -7.97 8.80
CA LEU A 22 7.30 -6.83 9.65
C LEU A 22 7.99 -7.31 10.92
N LYS A 23 9.09 -6.67 11.31
CA LYS A 23 9.74 -6.97 12.59
C LYS A 23 8.90 -6.50 13.76
N LYS A 24 8.14 -5.43 13.55
CA LYS A 24 7.19 -4.90 14.53
C LYS A 24 6.08 -4.19 13.77
N SER A 25 4.96 -3.96 14.43
CA SER A 25 3.86 -3.20 13.84
C SER A 25 4.34 -1.78 13.49
N CYS A 26 3.73 -1.21 12.46
CA CYS A 26 4.06 0.13 12.01
C CYS A 26 2.83 0.75 11.33
N THR A 27 2.88 2.06 11.13
CA THR A 27 1.82 2.71 10.36
C THR A 27 1.99 2.39 8.88
N ILE A 28 0.90 2.56 8.12
CA ILE A 28 0.95 2.38 6.66
C ILE A 28 1.97 3.35 6.06
N LEU A 29 2.03 4.58 6.57
CA LEU A 29 2.99 5.57 6.08
C LEU A 29 4.43 5.10 6.28
N GLU A 30 4.75 4.55 7.44
CA GLU A 30 6.08 3.99 7.70
C GLU A 30 6.39 2.82 6.77
N LEU A 31 5.40 1.97 6.50
CA LEU A 31 5.56 0.87 5.57
C LEU A 31 5.85 1.37 4.15
N ILE A 32 5.16 2.41 3.72
CA ILE A 32 5.41 3.02 2.40
C ILE A 32 6.86 3.50 2.30
N GLU A 33 7.41 4.09 3.36
CA GLU A 33 8.81 4.51 3.37
C GLU A 33 9.76 3.32 3.18
N VAL A 34 9.44 2.18 3.80
CA VAL A 34 10.24 0.96 3.63
C VAL A 34 10.18 0.48 2.17
N LEU A 35 9.01 0.50 1.56
CA LEU A 35 8.84 0.12 0.16
C LEU A 35 9.63 1.03 -0.77
N ILE A 36 9.59 2.33 -0.53
CA ILE A 36 10.31 3.31 -1.35
C ILE A 36 11.82 3.07 -1.29
N LYS A 37 12.34 2.73 -0.13
CA LYS A 37 13.77 2.41 0.02
C LYS A 37 14.14 1.11 -0.69
N LYS A 38 13.19 0.20 -0.84
CA LYS A 38 13.42 -1.08 -1.48
C LYS A 38 13.56 -0.96 -2.99
N ASP A 39 12.74 -0.10 -3.62
CA ASP A 39 12.73 0.05 -5.08
C ASP A 39 12.16 1.42 -5.46
N LYS A 40 12.76 2.06 -6.45
CA LYS A 40 12.35 3.38 -6.94
C LYS A 40 10.93 3.40 -7.48
N LYS A 41 10.41 2.29 -7.98
CA LYS A 41 9.05 2.23 -8.52
C LYS A 41 8.00 2.58 -7.48
N TYR A 42 8.25 2.27 -6.22
CA TYR A 42 7.33 2.62 -5.14
C TYR A 42 7.30 4.12 -4.89
N LYS A 43 8.43 4.80 -5.05
CA LYS A 43 8.49 6.25 -4.91
C LYS A 43 7.56 6.92 -5.92
N TYR A 44 7.56 6.44 -7.16
CA TYR A 44 6.67 6.98 -8.18
C TYR A 44 5.21 6.80 -7.80
N VAL A 45 4.82 5.60 -7.38
CA VAL A 45 3.43 5.29 -7.01
C VAL A 45 2.97 6.13 -5.82
N PHE A 46 3.82 6.27 -4.80
CA PHE A 46 3.44 6.92 -3.55
C PHE A 46 3.88 8.38 -3.45
N SER A 47 4.31 8.99 -4.55
CA SER A 47 4.73 10.41 -4.56
C SER A 47 3.56 11.36 -4.32
N ASN A 48 2.34 10.94 -4.66
CA ASN A 48 1.14 11.72 -4.40
C ASN A 48 0.11 10.81 -3.72
N LEU A 49 0.08 10.87 -2.40
CA LEU A 49 -0.80 10.00 -1.60
C LEU A 49 -2.28 10.30 -1.79
N ASP A 50 -2.64 11.49 -2.31
CA ASP A 50 -4.03 11.80 -2.62
C ASP A 50 -4.57 10.91 -3.75
N LYS A 51 -3.68 10.37 -4.56
CA LYS A 51 -4.06 9.49 -5.67
C LYS A 51 -3.97 8.01 -5.34
N VAL A 52 -3.70 7.68 -4.07
CA VAL A 52 -3.63 6.29 -3.63
C VAL A 52 -4.47 6.14 -2.38
N LYS A 53 -5.39 5.20 -2.41
CA LYS A 53 -6.22 4.86 -1.25
C LYS A 53 -5.78 3.52 -0.70
N CYS A 54 -6.11 3.25 0.55
CA CYS A 54 -5.73 1.99 1.17
C CYS A 54 -6.87 1.42 2.01
N ALA A 55 -6.84 0.11 2.16
CA ALA A 55 -7.77 -0.64 2.99
C ALA A 55 -7.03 -1.72 3.74
N VAL A 56 -7.38 -1.94 5.00
CA VAL A 56 -6.84 -3.02 5.81
C VAL A 56 -7.97 -4.00 6.09
N ASN A 57 -7.74 -5.26 5.71
CA ASN A 57 -8.74 -6.32 5.90
C ASN A 57 -10.11 -5.91 5.37
N SER A 58 -10.12 -5.30 4.16
CA SER A 58 -11.32 -4.86 3.44
C SER A 58 -12.01 -3.62 4.00
N SER A 59 -11.41 -2.93 4.95
CA SER A 59 -11.95 -1.68 5.49
C SER A 59 -11.09 -0.49 5.09
N TYR A 60 -11.68 0.54 4.53
CA TYR A 60 -10.96 1.76 4.17
C TYR A 60 -10.37 2.42 5.40
N VAL A 61 -9.12 2.82 5.31
CA VAL A 61 -8.40 3.42 6.43
C VAL A 61 -7.53 4.57 5.92
N ASN A 62 -7.01 5.37 6.86
CA ASN A 62 -6.04 6.40 6.53
C ASN A 62 -4.61 5.88 6.73
N TYR A 63 -3.63 6.67 6.28
CA TYR A 63 -2.22 6.28 6.30
C TYR A 63 -1.61 6.19 7.70
N ASN A 64 -2.28 6.71 8.71
CA ASN A 64 -1.81 6.65 10.10
C ASN A 64 -2.24 5.35 10.80
N THR A 65 -2.98 4.50 10.12
CA THR A 65 -3.43 3.22 10.67
C THR A 65 -2.23 2.30 10.87
N VAL A 66 -2.18 1.65 12.03
CA VAL A 66 -1.13 0.68 12.35
C VAL A 66 -1.49 -0.67 11.74
N VAL A 67 -0.52 -1.31 11.11
CA VAL A 67 -0.69 -2.65 10.51
C VAL A 67 0.24 -3.66 11.19
N TYR A 68 -0.16 -4.93 11.12
CA TYR A 68 0.52 -6.07 11.75
C TYR A 68 0.74 -7.17 10.72
N ASN A 69 1.60 -8.14 11.05
CA ASN A 69 1.90 -9.24 10.12
C ASN A 69 0.69 -10.06 9.68
N LYS A 70 -0.35 -10.11 10.49
CA LYS A 70 -1.58 -10.85 10.16
C LYS A 70 -2.50 -10.11 9.19
N ASP A 71 -2.22 -8.84 8.93
CA ASP A 71 -3.13 -8.00 8.15
C ASP A 71 -2.93 -8.17 6.64
N GLU A 72 -4.00 -7.88 5.91
CA GLU A 72 -3.98 -7.75 4.46
C GLU A 72 -4.21 -6.28 4.11
N LEU A 73 -3.22 -5.66 3.47
CA LEU A 73 -3.26 -4.25 3.09
C LEU A 73 -3.45 -4.14 1.59
N ALA A 74 -4.43 -3.36 1.16
CA ALA A 74 -4.69 -3.12 -0.26
C ALA A 74 -4.42 -1.67 -0.60
N PHE A 75 -3.77 -1.45 -1.75
CA PHE A 75 -3.60 -0.12 -2.34
C PHE A 75 -4.35 -0.07 -3.67
N PHE A 76 -5.07 1.01 -3.90
CA PHE A 76 -5.87 1.18 -5.11
C PHE A 76 -5.99 2.66 -5.44
N PRO A 77 -6.20 3.01 -6.73
CA PRO A 77 -6.42 4.40 -7.10
C PRO A 77 -7.79 4.85 -6.61
N PRO A 78 -7.99 6.17 -6.39
CA PRO A 78 -9.30 6.66 -5.97
C PRO A 78 -10.35 6.37 -7.03
N VAL A 79 -11.56 6.08 -6.58
CA VAL A 79 -12.68 5.91 -7.48
C VAL A 79 -13.14 7.32 -7.88
N THR A 80 -12.95 7.68 -9.14
CA THR A 80 -13.52 8.91 -9.64
C THR A 80 -14.99 8.64 -9.88
N GLY A 81 -15.84 9.23 -9.10
CA GLY A 81 -17.27 9.18 -9.27
C GLY A 81 -17.58 9.70 -10.67
N GLY A 82 -17.95 8.80 -11.47
CA GLY A 82 -18.10 8.93 -12.87
C GLY A 82 -18.97 9.84 -13.46
#